data_e42e283c46f4676e67c223b252262e8d
#
_entry.id   e42e283c46f4676e67c223b252262e8d
#
_cell.length_a   1.000
_cell.length_b   1.000
_cell.length_c   1.000
_cell.angle_alpha   90.00
_cell.angle_beta   90.00
_cell.angle_gamma   90.00
#
_symmetry.space_group_name_H-M   'P 1'
#
loop_
_entity.id
_entity.type
_entity.pdbx_description
1 polymer ?
#
loop_
_entity_poly.entity_id
_entity_poly.type
_entity_poly.pdbx_seq_one_letter_code
_entity_poly.pdbx_strand_id
1 'polypeptide(L)'
;PMAFFGGSTGVIYKQFSITIVSAMVLSVLVALIFTPALCATLLKPIHKGEGHAPKRGFFGWFNRSFDRSVQRYERGVASMLRHKAPYLLAYLLIVVGMVVLFTRIPTAFLPEEDQGVLFAQVQTPAGSSAGRTQAVVDQMRSYLLEDEGDTVSSVFTVTGFNFAGRGQSSGMAFIMLKPWGQRSAENNVFNLAQRAQMHFFSFRDAMVFAFAPPAVLELGNASGFDVFLQDRAGVGHEQLLAARNQFLGMAAQSKILAGVR
;
A
#
# COMPACT_ATOMS: atom_id res chain seq x y z
N PRO A 1 13.65 -14.89 4.67
CA PRO A 1 14.17 -14.05 3.57
C PRO A 1 13.86 -12.57 3.78
N MET A 2 12.64 -12.20 4.17
CA MET A 2 12.19 -10.80 4.33
C MET A 2 13.02 -9.97 5.33
N ALA A 3 13.60 -10.59 6.35
CA ALA A 3 14.44 -9.90 7.33
C ALA A 3 15.78 -9.36 6.78
N PHE A 4 16.15 -9.76 5.55
CA PHE A 4 17.41 -9.38 4.90
C PHE A 4 17.24 -8.31 3.83
N PHE A 5 16.04 -7.80 3.61
CA PHE A 5 15.83 -6.68 2.70
C PHE A 5 16.44 -5.39 3.29
N GLY A 6 17.06 -4.57 2.43
CA GLY A 6 17.60 -3.26 2.77
C GLY A 6 16.62 -2.12 2.54
N GLY A 7 17.01 -0.90 2.94
CA GLY A 7 16.21 0.31 2.76
C GLY A 7 15.02 0.45 3.73
N SER A 8 14.20 1.48 3.53
CA SER A 8 13.03 1.77 4.38
C SER A 8 12.03 0.61 4.42
N THR A 9 11.83 -0.07 3.29
CA THR A 9 11.01 -1.28 3.15
C THR A 9 11.55 -2.41 4.03
N GLY A 10 12.87 -2.56 4.10
CA GLY A 10 13.54 -3.59 4.90
C GLY A 10 13.28 -3.43 6.39
N VAL A 11 13.15 -2.20 6.89
CA VAL A 11 12.84 -1.94 8.31
C VAL A 11 11.47 -2.53 8.69
N ILE A 12 10.47 -2.28 7.86
CA ILE A 12 9.10 -2.80 8.06
C ILE A 12 9.10 -4.33 8.00
N TYR A 13 9.69 -4.92 6.96
CA TYR A 13 9.75 -6.37 6.80
C TYR A 13 10.53 -7.06 7.92
N LYS A 14 11.59 -6.42 8.44
CA LYS A 14 12.37 -6.94 9.58
C LYS A 14 11.53 -7.01 10.84
N GLN A 15 10.75 -5.97 11.15
CA GLN A 15 9.88 -5.95 12.32
C GLN A 15 8.79 -7.04 12.21
N PHE A 16 8.13 -7.15 11.05
CA PHE A 16 7.16 -8.21 10.79
C PHE A 16 7.79 -9.60 10.94
N SER A 17 8.95 -9.83 10.33
CA SER A 17 9.63 -11.13 10.38
C SER A 17 10.01 -11.52 11.80
N ILE A 18 10.57 -10.60 12.60
CA ILE A 18 10.94 -10.86 13.99
C ILE A 18 9.69 -11.20 14.82
N THR A 19 8.62 -10.44 14.66
CA THR A 19 7.36 -10.69 15.38
C THR A 19 6.77 -12.06 15.06
N ILE A 20 6.70 -12.40 13.77
CA ILE A 20 6.16 -13.69 13.30
C ILE A 20 7.04 -14.86 13.82
N VAL A 21 8.36 -14.76 13.67
CA VAL A 21 9.29 -15.79 14.14
C VAL A 21 9.19 -15.99 15.65
N SER A 22 9.17 -14.90 16.42
CA SER A 22 9.02 -14.96 17.88
C SER A 22 7.70 -15.60 18.29
N ALA A 23 6.61 -15.24 17.66
CA ALA A 23 5.29 -15.84 17.90
C ALA A 23 5.28 -17.34 17.56
N MET A 24 5.88 -17.74 16.44
CA MET A 24 5.99 -19.15 16.05
C MET A 24 6.85 -19.95 17.03
N VAL A 25 7.99 -19.41 17.46
CA VAL A 25 8.86 -20.08 18.45
C VAL A 25 8.12 -20.29 19.77
N LEU A 26 7.44 -19.26 20.28
CA LEU A 26 6.61 -19.39 21.49
C LEU A 26 5.48 -20.40 21.31
N SER A 27 4.80 -20.40 20.17
CA SER A 27 3.75 -21.35 19.85
C SER A 27 4.26 -22.79 19.85
N VAL A 28 5.42 -23.05 19.26
CA VAL A 28 6.06 -24.38 19.26
C VAL A 28 6.43 -24.81 20.69
N LEU A 29 7.00 -23.92 21.51
CA LEU A 29 7.31 -24.23 22.91
C LEU A 29 6.06 -24.57 23.71
N VAL A 30 4.98 -23.81 23.54
CA VAL A 30 3.69 -24.10 24.19
C VAL A 30 3.14 -25.45 23.71
N ALA A 31 3.17 -25.72 22.41
CA ALA A 31 2.65 -26.98 21.85
C ALA A 31 3.45 -28.21 22.33
N LEU A 32 4.77 -28.10 22.44
CA LEU A 32 5.64 -29.23 22.78
C LEU A 32 5.76 -29.45 24.30
N ILE A 33 5.66 -28.41 25.11
CA ILE A 33 5.90 -28.49 26.56
C ILE A 33 4.58 -28.37 27.32
N PHE A 34 3.84 -27.28 27.10
CA PHE A 34 2.68 -26.96 27.91
C PHE A 34 1.47 -27.86 27.62
N THR A 35 1.21 -28.13 26.33
CA THR A 35 0.07 -28.96 25.94
C THR A 35 0.18 -30.40 26.45
N PRO A 36 1.30 -31.13 26.30
CA PRO A 36 1.47 -32.47 26.92
C PRO A 36 1.39 -32.46 28.44
N ALA A 37 1.97 -31.43 29.10
CA ALA A 37 1.89 -31.30 30.56
C ALA A 37 0.44 -31.13 31.04
N LEU A 38 -0.33 -30.26 30.35
CA LEU A 38 -1.77 -30.13 30.66
C LEU A 38 -2.54 -31.41 30.39
N CYS A 39 -2.26 -32.09 29.27
CA CYS A 39 -2.90 -33.36 28.97
C CYS A 39 -2.61 -34.40 30.07
N ALA A 40 -1.38 -34.51 30.52
CA ALA A 40 -0.98 -35.44 31.58
C ALA A 40 -1.62 -35.14 32.95
N THR A 41 -1.89 -33.86 33.24
CA THR A 41 -2.48 -33.45 34.52
C THR A 41 -3.99 -33.41 34.54
N LEU A 42 -4.61 -32.98 33.41
CA LEU A 42 -6.06 -32.78 33.35
C LEU A 42 -6.85 -33.96 32.77
N LEU A 43 -6.24 -34.75 31.91
CA LEU A 43 -6.94 -35.91 31.31
C LEU A 43 -6.84 -37.13 32.22
N LYS A 44 -7.98 -37.78 32.44
CA LYS A 44 -8.02 -39.08 33.15
C LYS A 44 -7.37 -40.15 32.30
N PRO A 45 -6.56 -41.05 32.88
CA PRO A 45 -5.98 -42.17 32.15
C PRO A 45 -7.08 -43.09 31.62
N ILE A 46 -7.05 -43.39 30.35
CA ILE A 46 -7.97 -44.32 29.70
C ILE A 46 -7.32 -45.71 29.75
N HIS A 47 -7.93 -46.65 30.43
CA HIS A 47 -7.46 -48.04 30.45
C HIS A 47 -7.80 -48.74 29.14
N LYS A 48 -6.90 -49.65 28.69
CA LYS A 48 -7.13 -50.41 27.46
C LYS A 48 -8.42 -51.20 27.60
N GLY A 49 -9.41 -50.85 26.76
CA GLY A 49 -10.73 -51.51 26.72
C GLY A 49 -11.92 -50.60 27.10
N GLU A 50 -11.73 -49.52 27.84
CA GLU A 50 -12.85 -48.66 28.27
C GLU A 50 -13.27 -47.58 27.25
N GLY A 51 -12.44 -47.32 26.24
CA GLY A 51 -12.67 -46.22 25.26
C GLY A 51 -13.74 -46.51 24.18
N HIS A 52 -14.24 -47.76 24.10
CA HIS A 52 -15.12 -48.20 22.98
C HIS A 52 -16.58 -48.36 23.36
N ALA A 53 -16.98 -48.04 24.58
CA ALA A 53 -18.40 -48.08 24.93
C ALA A 53 -19.18 -47.04 24.12
N PRO A 54 -20.26 -47.43 23.40
CA PRO A 54 -21.02 -46.52 22.59
C PRO A 54 -21.71 -45.49 23.47
N LYS A 55 -21.14 -44.26 23.47
CA LYS A 55 -21.72 -43.14 24.19
C LYS A 55 -23.05 -42.75 23.56
N ARG A 56 -24.10 -42.54 24.37
CA ARG A 56 -25.43 -42.09 23.93
C ARG A 56 -25.53 -40.57 24.01
N GLY A 57 -26.46 -39.94 23.25
CA GLY A 57 -26.68 -38.52 23.25
C GLY A 57 -25.70 -37.75 22.35
N PHE A 58 -25.44 -36.47 22.71
CA PHE A 58 -24.59 -35.54 21.93
C PHE A 58 -23.17 -36.10 21.69
N PHE A 59 -22.53 -36.62 22.72
CA PHE A 59 -21.19 -37.20 22.58
C PHE A 59 -21.15 -38.43 21.68
N GLY A 60 -22.23 -39.26 21.68
CA GLY A 60 -22.34 -40.36 20.75
C GLY A 60 -22.51 -39.91 19.28
N TRP A 61 -23.26 -38.86 19.05
CA TRP A 61 -23.38 -38.24 17.73
C TRP A 61 -22.04 -37.66 17.25
N PHE A 62 -21.37 -36.88 18.12
CA PHE A 62 -20.07 -36.29 17.83
C PHE A 62 -19.03 -37.37 17.47
N ASN A 63 -18.88 -38.41 18.30
CA ASN A 63 -17.91 -39.47 18.03
C ASN A 63 -18.21 -40.17 16.69
N ARG A 64 -19.48 -40.52 16.40
CA ARG A 64 -19.82 -41.11 15.11
C ARG A 64 -19.54 -40.20 13.92
N SER A 65 -19.75 -38.90 14.09
CA SER A 65 -19.42 -37.90 13.05
C SER A 65 -17.92 -37.79 12.85
N PHE A 66 -17.17 -37.79 13.94
CA PHE A 66 -15.70 -37.73 13.92
C PHE A 66 -15.14 -39.02 13.25
N ASP A 67 -15.57 -40.20 13.66
CA ASP A 67 -15.14 -41.47 13.08
C ASP A 67 -15.44 -41.56 11.58
N ARG A 68 -16.60 -41.04 11.13
CA ARG A 68 -16.90 -40.94 9.70
C ARG A 68 -15.94 -39.99 8.96
N SER A 69 -15.57 -38.89 9.60
CA SER A 69 -14.62 -37.95 9.03
C SER A 69 -13.22 -38.55 8.93
N VAL A 70 -12.76 -39.26 9.95
CA VAL A 70 -11.51 -40.03 9.94
C VAL A 70 -11.51 -41.05 8.81
N GLN A 71 -12.55 -41.87 8.69
CA GLN A 71 -12.65 -42.87 7.63
C GLN A 71 -12.71 -42.26 6.21
N ARG A 72 -13.33 -41.08 6.06
CA ARG A 72 -13.32 -40.35 4.77
C ARG A 72 -11.94 -39.84 4.45
N TYR A 73 -11.25 -39.28 5.44
CA TYR A 73 -9.89 -38.81 5.30
C TYR A 73 -8.94 -39.96 4.92
N GLU A 74 -8.96 -41.05 5.65
CA GLU A 74 -8.14 -42.26 5.36
C GLU A 74 -8.37 -42.78 3.94
N ARG A 75 -9.65 -42.89 3.54
CA ARG A 75 -10.00 -43.30 2.16
C ARG A 75 -9.51 -42.30 1.11
N GLY A 76 -9.62 -41.00 1.40
CA GLY A 76 -9.11 -39.96 0.53
C GLY A 76 -7.61 -40.06 0.34
N VAL A 77 -6.86 -40.20 1.44
CA VAL A 77 -5.40 -40.36 1.41
C VAL A 77 -4.98 -41.64 0.69
N ALA A 78 -5.65 -42.78 0.98
CA ALA A 78 -5.39 -44.03 0.29
C ALA A 78 -5.66 -43.93 -1.23
N SER A 79 -6.73 -43.23 -1.62
CA SER A 79 -7.04 -42.98 -3.03
C SER A 79 -5.97 -42.12 -3.69
N MET A 80 -5.50 -41.06 -3.01
CA MET A 80 -4.40 -40.21 -3.53
C MET A 80 -3.10 -40.98 -3.72
N LEU A 81 -2.75 -41.82 -2.76
CA LEU A 81 -1.57 -42.66 -2.83
C LEU A 81 -1.67 -43.73 -3.93
N ARG A 82 -2.87 -44.27 -4.17
CA ARG A 82 -3.11 -45.25 -5.22
C ARG A 82 -3.12 -44.62 -6.63
N HIS A 83 -3.68 -43.41 -6.76
CA HIS A 83 -3.84 -42.72 -8.05
C HIS A 83 -2.98 -41.48 -8.09
N LYS A 84 -1.66 -41.62 -8.02
CA LYS A 84 -0.71 -40.52 -7.92
C LYS A 84 -0.76 -39.56 -9.12
N ALA A 85 -0.92 -40.11 -10.34
CA ALA A 85 -0.81 -39.31 -11.57
C ALA A 85 -1.83 -38.18 -11.69
N PRO A 86 -3.17 -38.38 -11.50
CA PRO A 86 -4.12 -37.30 -11.59
C PRO A 86 -3.95 -36.23 -10.48
N TYR A 87 -3.54 -36.63 -9.27
CA TYR A 87 -3.29 -35.66 -8.20
C TYR A 87 -2.01 -34.84 -8.43
N LEU A 88 -0.95 -35.47 -8.95
CA LEU A 88 0.26 -34.76 -9.37
C LEU A 88 -0.02 -33.81 -10.54
N LEU A 89 -0.85 -34.24 -11.51
CA LEU A 89 -1.26 -33.37 -12.60
C LEU A 89 -2.06 -32.17 -12.10
N ALA A 90 -3.02 -32.37 -11.20
CA ALA A 90 -3.77 -31.30 -10.58
C ALA A 90 -2.87 -30.33 -9.81
N TYR A 91 -1.93 -30.87 -9.04
CA TYR A 91 -0.94 -30.06 -8.33
C TYR A 91 -0.07 -29.23 -9.31
N LEU A 92 0.42 -29.88 -10.38
CA LEU A 92 1.20 -29.19 -11.41
C LEU A 92 0.41 -28.08 -12.09
N LEU A 93 -0.88 -28.30 -12.39
CA LEU A 93 -1.75 -27.27 -12.96
C LEU A 93 -1.93 -26.09 -12.00
N ILE A 94 -2.08 -26.35 -10.71
CA ILE A 94 -2.14 -25.29 -9.69
C ILE A 94 -0.84 -24.50 -9.63
N VAL A 95 0.31 -25.18 -9.63
CA VAL A 95 1.64 -24.52 -9.62
C VAL A 95 1.84 -23.68 -10.87
N VAL A 96 1.53 -24.22 -12.05
CA VAL A 96 1.61 -23.47 -13.31
C VAL A 96 0.66 -22.27 -13.30
N GLY A 97 -0.59 -22.47 -12.85
CA GLY A 97 -1.55 -21.38 -12.69
C GLY A 97 -1.06 -20.29 -11.74
N MET A 98 -0.45 -20.66 -10.62
CA MET A 98 0.15 -19.73 -9.66
C MET A 98 1.32 -18.94 -10.30
N VAL A 99 2.22 -19.60 -11.02
CA VAL A 99 3.33 -18.95 -11.71
C VAL A 99 2.82 -17.97 -12.77
N VAL A 100 1.85 -18.39 -13.59
CA VAL A 100 1.25 -17.53 -14.61
C VAL A 100 0.56 -16.32 -13.95
N LEU A 101 -0.17 -16.53 -12.88
CA LEU A 101 -0.84 -15.45 -12.14
C LEU A 101 0.21 -14.48 -11.56
N PHE A 102 1.25 -15.00 -10.92
CA PHE A 102 2.31 -14.21 -10.31
C PHE A 102 3.06 -13.35 -11.33
N THR A 103 3.29 -13.88 -12.55
CA THR A 103 3.94 -13.11 -13.63
C THR A 103 3.03 -12.06 -14.28
N ARG A 104 1.71 -12.16 -14.10
CA ARG A 104 0.73 -11.22 -14.65
C ARG A 104 0.30 -10.13 -13.68
N ILE A 105 0.47 -10.35 -12.39
CA ILE A 105 0.13 -9.34 -11.37
C ILE A 105 1.23 -8.27 -11.34
N PRO A 106 0.88 -6.98 -11.50
CA PRO A 106 1.85 -5.91 -11.34
C PRO A 106 2.41 -5.92 -9.92
N THR A 107 3.74 -5.85 -9.83
CA THR A 107 4.42 -5.77 -8.54
C THR A 107 4.36 -4.35 -8.03
N ALA A 108 3.66 -4.13 -6.93
CA ALA A 108 3.69 -2.88 -6.17
C ALA A 108 3.95 -3.19 -4.70
N PHE A 109 4.67 -2.30 -4.02
CA PHE A 109 4.95 -2.46 -2.59
C PHE A 109 3.68 -2.24 -1.76
N LEU A 110 2.94 -1.20 -2.10
CA LEU A 110 1.64 -0.87 -1.56
C LEU A 110 0.72 -0.51 -2.73
N PRO A 111 -0.51 -1.00 -2.78
CA PRO A 111 -1.48 -0.56 -3.78
C PRO A 111 -1.81 0.92 -3.55
N GLU A 112 -2.02 1.64 -4.63
CA GLU A 112 -2.57 2.99 -4.56
C GLU A 112 -4.04 2.90 -4.09
N GLU A 113 -4.34 3.58 -3.00
CA GLU A 113 -5.67 3.59 -2.40
C GLU A 113 -6.26 5.01 -2.44
N ASP A 114 -7.55 5.10 -2.72
CA ASP A 114 -8.27 6.34 -2.52
C ASP A 114 -8.56 6.55 -1.04
N GLN A 115 -7.73 7.31 -0.36
CA GLN A 115 -7.87 7.65 1.05
C GLN A 115 -8.90 8.75 1.34
N GLY A 116 -9.62 9.22 0.31
CA GLY A 116 -10.56 10.33 0.44
C GLY A 116 -9.89 11.68 0.66
N VAL A 117 -8.60 11.79 0.36
CA VAL A 117 -7.80 13.02 0.50
C VAL A 117 -7.01 13.28 -0.76
N LEU A 118 -7.00 14.52 -1.23
CA LEU A 118 -6.18 15.00 -2.33
C LEU A 118 -5.32 16.17 -1.83
N PHE A 119 -4.08 16.23 -2.26
CA PHE A 119 -3.20 17.36 -2.01
C PHE A 119 -3.03 18.20 -3.28
N ALA A 120 -2.94 19.50 -3.12
CA ALA A 120 -2.54 20.38 -4.21
C ALA A 120 -1.45 21.34 -3.73
N GLN A 121 -0.37 21.42 -4.49
CA GLN A 121 0.79 22.25 -4.22
C GLN A 121 0.81 23.40 -5.22
N VAL A 122 0.94 24.61 -4.70
CA VAL A 122 1.02 25.83 -5.49
C VAL A 122 2.45 26.39 -5.42
N GLN A 123 3.00 26.70 -6.57
CA GLN A 123 4.30 27.38 -6.69
C GLN A 123 4.17 28.56 -7.66
N THR A 124 4.20 29.78 -7.11
CA THR A 124 4.28 31.01 -7.90
C THR A 124 5.75 31.31 -8.27
N PRO A 125 6.02 32.16 -9.27
CA PRO A 125 7.36 32.54 -9.65
C PRO A 125 8.17 33.06 -8.46
N ALA A 126 9.48 32.84 -8.50
CA ALA A 126 10.39 33.33 -7.47
C ALA A 126 10.26 34.87 -7.31
N GLY A 127 10.19 35.33 -6.06
CA GLY A 127 9.97 36.74 -5.75
C GLY A 127 8.51 37.19 -5.73
N SER A 128 7.56 36.29 -5.95
CA SER A 128 6.13 36.59 -5.79
C SER A 128 5.81 36.93 -4.34
N SER A 129 4.95 37.93 -4.13
CA SER A 129 4.43 38.26 -2.80
C SER A 129 3.44 37.22 -2.29
N ALA A 130 3.28 37.13 -0.97
CA ALA A 130 2.28 36.27 -0.35
C ALA A 130 0.85 36.55 -0.85
N GLY A 131 0.51 37.84 -1.10
CA GLY A 131 -0.80 38.20 -1.66
C GLY A 131 -1.07 37.63 -3.05
N ARG A 132 -0.03 37.61 -3.93
CA ARG A 132 -0.17 36.96 -5.25
C ARG A 132 -0.35 35.45 -5.14
N THR A 133 0.38 34.81 -4.26
CA THR A 133 0.23 33.39 -3.98
C THR A 133 -1.14 33.09 -3.40
N GLN A 134 -1.62 33.91 -2.48
CA GLN A 134 -2.95 33.79 -1.89
C GLN A 134 -4.05 33.87 -2.95
N ALA A 135 -3.97 34.79 -3.90
CA ALA A 135 -4.94 34.92 -4.97
C ALA A 135 -5.06 33.62 -5.82
N VAL A 136 -3.92 32.98 -6.12
CA VAL A 136 -3.92 31.67 -6.81
C VAL A 136 -4.52 30.57 -5.94
N VAL A 137 -4.19 30.56 -4.65
CA VAL A 137 -4.75 29.59 -3.68
C VAL A 137 -6.26 29.77 -3.57
N ASP A 138 -6.76 30.99 -3.55
CA ASP A 138 -8.20 31.28 -3.48
C ASP A 138 -8.90 30.86 -4.79
N GLN A 139 -8.31 31.11 -5.96
CA GLN A 139 -8.83 30.64 -7.23
C GLN A 139 -8.92 29.10 -7.28
N MET A 140 -7.87 28.42 -6.84
CA MET A 140 -7.85 26.97 -6.74
C MET A 140 -8.95 26.45 -5.78
N ARG A 141 -9.11 27.11 -4.64
CA ARG A 141 -10.12 26.76 -3.64
C ARG A 141 -11.54 26.92 -4.19
N SER A 142 -11.83 28.03 -4.88
CA SER A 142 -13.13 28.27 -5.50
C SER A 142 -13.49 27.18 -6.51
N TYR A 143 -12.58 26.84 -7.41
CA TYR A 143 -12.77 25.75 -8.35
C TYR A 143 -13.12 24.42 -7.64
N LEU A 144 -12.35 24.06 -6.62
CA LEU A 144 -12.54 22.79 -5.91
C LEU A 144 -13.87 22.73 -5.15
N LEU A 145 -14.36 23.84 -4.64
CA LEU A 145 -15.61 23.89 -3.86
C LEU A 145 -16.85 24.10 -4.74
N GLU A 146 -16.71 24.83 -5.86
CA GLU A 146 -17.84 25.20 -6.73
C GLU A 146 -18.01 24.18 -7.87
N ASP A 147 -16.95 23.88 -8.62
CA ASP A 147 -17.03 22.98 -9.78
C ASP A 147 -16.92 21.50 -9.40
N GLU A 148 -16.14 21.17 -8.36
CA GLU A 148 -15.96 19.79 -7.88
C GLU A 148 -16.73 19.51 -6.57
N GLY A 149 -17.69 20.37 -6.22
CA GLY A 149 -18.48 20.29 -4.98
C GLY A 149 -19.27 18.98 -4.82
N ASP A 150 -19.52 18.24 -5.88
CA ASP A 150 -20.11 16.89 -5.81
C ASP A 150 -19.14 15.85 -5.23
N THR A 151 -17.84 16.07 -5.39
CA THR A 151 -16.76 15.15 -4.96
C THR A 151 -16.07 15.66 -3.70
N VAL A 152 -15.86 16.99 -3.61
CA VAL A 152 -15.13 17.64 -2.51
C VAL A 152 -16.07 18.01 -1.36
N SER A 153 -15.64 17.72 -0.14
CA SER A 153 -16.32 18.08 1.09
C SER A 153 -15.79 19.38 1.70
N SER A 154 -14.47 19.52 1.74
CA SER A 154 -13.82 20.70 2.31
C SER A 154 -12.42 20.88 1.76
N VAL A 155 -11.94 22.12 1.78
CA VAL A 155 -10.61 22.50 1.35
C VAL A 155 -9.95 23.35 2.42
N PHE A 156 -8.84 22.87 2.97
CA PHE A 156 -7.97 23.62 3.86
C PHE A 156 -6.73 24.10 3.10
N THR A 157 -6.45 25.37 3.14
CA THR A 157 -5.35 25.99 2.39
C THR A 157 -4.34 26.66 3.30
N VAL A 158 -3.06 26.58 2.92
CA VAL A 158 -1.95 27.22 3.62
C VAL A 158 -1.12 27.97 2.60
N THR A 159 -0.87 29.27 2.85
CA THR A 159 0.07 30.09 2.07
C THR A 159 1.38 30.23 2.84
N GLY A 160 2.51 30.21 2.14
CA GLY A 160 3.83 30.30 2.74
C GLY A 160 4.52 28.95 2.97
N PHE A 161 3.87 27.86 2.61
CA PHE A 161 4.40 26.50 2.77
C PHE A 161 3.95 25.58 1.64
N ASN A 162 4.84 24.69 1.19
CA ASN A 162 4.55 23.49 0.41
C ASN A 162 5.61 22.42 0.72
N PHE A 163 5.52 21.23 0.11
CA PHE A 163 6.51 20.16 0.35
C PHE A 163 7.91 20.45 -0.17
N ALA A 164 8.06 21.39 -1.12
CA ALA A 164 9.37 21.80 -1.59
C ALA A 164 10.06 22.79 -0.65
N GLY A 165 9.32 23.46 0.25
CA GLY A 165 9.88 24.40 1.20
C GLY A 165 8.90 25.43 1.74
N ARG A 166 9.49 26.43 2.42
CA ARG A 166 8.76 27.57 2.99
C ARG A 166 9.15 28.84 2.26
N GLY A 167 8.15 29.67 1.97
CA GLY A 167 8.39 30.94 1.29
C GLY A 167 7.09 31.57 0.80
N GLN A 168 7.09 32.89 0.58
CA GLN A 168 5.92 33.65 0.13
C GLN A 168 5.37 33.17 -1.22
N SER A 169 6.19 32.52 -2.03
CA SER A 169 5.82 31.96 -3.35
C SER A 169 5.26 30.53 -3.27
N SER A 170 5.08 29.99 -2.07
CA SER A 170 4.63 28.61 -1.84
C SER A 170 3.23 28.59 -1.26
N GLY A 171 2.40 27.63 -1.69
CA GLY A 171 1.08 27.37 -1.13
C GLY A 171 0.75 25.89 -1.19
N MET A 172 -0.17 25.45 -0.34
CA MET A 172 -0.64 24.08 -0.28
C MET A 172 -2.12 24.02 0.06
N ALA A 173 -2.80 23.03 -0.52
CA ALA A 173 -4.17 22.69 -0.14
C ALA A 173 -4.28 21.22 0.24
N PHE A 174 -5.07 21.00 1.27
CA PHE A 174 -5.52 19.70 1.75
C PHE A 174 -7.01 19.60 1.45
N ILE A 175 -7.37 18.73 0.52
CA ILE A 175 -8.71 18.60 -0.02
C ILE A 175 -9.30 17.31 0.52
N MET A 176 -10.38 17.42 1.29
CA MET A 176 -11.11 16.27 1.81
C MET A 176 -12.27 15.96 0.86
N LEU A 177 -12.36 14.71 0.43
CA LEU A 177 -13.44 14.22 -0.40
C LEU A 177 -14.64 13.81 0.47
N LYS A 178 -15.83 13.79 -0.12
CA LYS A 178 -17.03 13.23 0.53
C LYS A 178 -16.83 11.76 0.85
N PRO A 179 -17.55 11.18 1.82
CA PRO A 179 -17.49 9.76 2.14
C PRO A 179 -17.79 8.89 0.91
N TRP A 180 -17.20 7.71 0.84
CA TRP A 180 -17.33 6.75 -0.27
C TRP A 180 -18.76 6.47 -0.70
N GLY A 181 -19.69 6.32 0.27
CA GLY A 181 -21.10 6.09 -0.02
C GLY A 181 -21.86 7.26 -0.65
N GLN A 182 -21.24 8.45 -0.70
CA GLN A 182 -21.80 9.67 -1.30
C GLN A 182 -21.13 10.06 -2.61
N ARG A 183 -20.13 9.27 -3.06
CA ARG A 183 -19.40 9.49 -4.31
C ARG A 183 -19.72 8.38 -5.30
N SER A 184 -19.81 8.73 -6.59
CA SER A 184 -19.84 7.73 -7.67
C SER A 184 -18.44 7.12 -7.86
N ALA A 185 -18.36 5.96 -8.54
CA ALA A 185 -17.09 5.34 -8.88
C ALA A 185 -16.18 6.23 -9.74
N GLU A 186 -16.77 7.16 -10.52
CA GLU A 186 -16.05 8.15 -11.32
C GLU A 186 -15.47 9.30 -10.48
N ASN A 187 -16.01 9.52 -9.27
CA ASN A 187 -15.59 10.57 -8.36
C ASN A 187 -14.59 10.06 -7.31
N ASN A 188 -13.66 9.21 -7.74
CA ASN A 188 -12.51 8.79 -6.94
C ASN A 188 -11.40 9.86 -6.93
N VAL A 189 -10.46 9.74 -6.01
CA VAL A 189 -9.37 10.70 -5.82
C VAL A 189 -8.48 10.84 -7.05
N PHE A 190 -8.26 9.76 -7.81
CA PHE A 190 -7.38 9.76 -8.98
C PHE A 190 -8.01 10.53 -10.14
N ASN A 191 -9.30 10.30 -10.38
CA ASN A 191 -10.05 11.03 -11.41
C ASN A 191 -10.19 12.52 -11.05
N LEU A 192 -10.43 12.83 -9.77
CA LEU A 192 -10.44 14.21 -9.28
C LEU A 192 -9.07 14.87 -9.50
N ALA A 193 -7.98 14.18 -9.15
CA ALA A 193 -6.62 14.68 -9.36
C ALA A 193 -6.37 15.01 -10.83
N GLN A 194 -6.82 14.15 -11.75
CA GLN A 194 -6.67 14.36 -13.18
C GLN A 194 -7.49 15.56 -13.68
N ARG A 195 -8.76 15.68 -13.28
CA ARG A 195 -9.61 16.84 -13.66
C ARG A 195 -9.04 18.14 -13.10
N ALA A 196 -8.68 18.14 -11.82
CA ALA A 196 -8.08 19.27 -11.16
C ALA A 196 -6.77 19.69 -11.84
N GLN A 197 -5.91 18.72 -12.17
CA GLN A 197 -4.66 19.00 -12.86
C GLN A 197 -4.89 19.62 -14.24
N MET A 198 -5.86 19.15 -15.02
CA MET A 198 -6.22 19.76 -16.31
C MET A 198 -6.70 21.19 -16.14
N HIS A 199 -7.53 21.47 -15.13
CA HIS A 199 -7.99 22.82 -14.84
C HIS A 199 -6.83 23.74 -14.42
N PHE A 200 -5.93 23.25 -13.55
CA PHE A 200 -4.80 24.02 -13.03
C PHE A 200 -3.75 24.34 -14.09
N PHE A 201 -3.66 23.62 -15.20
CA PHE A 201 -2.84 24.01 -16.34
C PHE A 201 -3.26 25.35 -16.98
N SER A 202 -4.49 25.81 -16.74
CA SER A 202 -4.96 27.12 -17.20
C SER A 202 -4.42 28.28 -16.36
N PHE A 203 -3.85 28.03 -15.18
CA PHE A 203 -3.33 29.05 -14.29
C PHE A 203 -2.01 29.60 -14.83
N ARG A 204 -2.02 30.88 -15.21
CA ARG A 204 -0.84 31.54 -15.81
C ARG A 204 0.16 32.04 -14.78
N ASP A 205 -0.32 32.27 -13.56
CA ASP A 205 0.46 32.94 -12.50
C ASP A 205 1.18 31.96 -11.57
N ALA A 206 0.94 30.67 -11.68
CA ALA A 206 1.55 29.65 -10.83
C ALA A 206 1.55 28.27 -11.49
N MET A 207 2.47 27.44 -11.05
CA MET A 207 2.37 26.00 -11.24
C MET A 207 1.59 25.39 -10.09
N VAL A 208 0.52 24.67 -10.41
CA VAL A 208 -0.30 23.97 -9.41
C VAL A 208 -0.33 22.49 -9.75
N PHE A 209 -0.02 21.66 -8.76
CA PHE A 209 0.03 20.20 -8.90
C PHE A 209 -0.95 19.57 -7.92
N ALA A 210 -1.89 18.78 -8.46
CA ALA A 210 -2.81 17.97 -7.67
C ALA A 210 -2.34 16.51 -7.67
N PHE A 211 -2.26 15.87 -6.49
CA PHE A 211 -1.85 14.48 -6.37
C PHE A 211 -2.47 13.83 -5.14
N ALA A 212 -2.78 12.54 -5.25
CA ALA A 212 -3.18 11.74 -4.11
C ALA A 212 -1.97 11.49 -3.18
N PRO A 213 -2.15 11.54 -1.85
CA PRO A 213 -1.08 11.21 -0.94
C PRO A 213 -0.65 9.75 -1.13
N PRO A 214 0.64 9.42 -0.94
CA PRO A 214 1.09 8.04 -0.93
C PRO A 214 0.44 7.29 0.23
N ALA A 215 0.28 5.97 0.11
CA ALA A 215 -0.32 5.12 1.14
C ALA A 215 0.38 5.24 2.51
N VAL A 216 1.68 5.55 2.51
CA VAL A 216 2.49 5.83 3.70
C VAL A 216 3.30 7.10 3.45
N LEU A 217 2.94 8.18 4.13
CA LEU A 217 3.55 9.51 3.95
C LEU A 217 5.06 9.51 4.21
N GLU A 218 5.52 8.72 5.19
CA GLU A 218 6.92 8.63 5.59
C GLU A 218 7.82 7.96 4.53
N LEU A 219 7.23 7.19 3.62
CA LEU A 219 7.96 6.57 2.52
C LEU A 219 8.10 7.49 1.30
N GLY A 220 7.48 8.67 1.34
CA GLY A 220 7.46 9.61 0.23
C GLY A 220 6.69 9.08 -0.98
N ASN A 221 6.85 9.73 -2.12
CA ASN A 221 6.33 9.20 -3.38
C ASN A 221 7.10 7.91 -3.72
N ALA A 222 6.39 6.77 -3.68
CA ALA A 222 6.98 5.44 -3.85
C ALA A 222 7.59 5.20 -5.26
N SER A 223 7.38 6.12 -6.19
CA SER A 223 7.92 6.05 -7.54
C SER A 223 8.72 7.32 -7.83
N GLY A 224 10.01 7.15 -8.08
CA GLY A 224 10.89 8.24 -8.47
C GLY A 224 12.06 8.48 -7.51
N PHE A 225 12.80 9.51 -7.78
CA PHE A 225 13.92 9.97 -6.97
C PHE A 225 14.09 11.47 -7.13
N ASP A 226 14.57 12.11 -6.08
CA ASP A 226 14.91 13.54 -6.09
C ASP A 226 16.41 13.72 -6.28
N VAL A 227 16.80 14.65 -7.16
CA VAL A 227 18.20 15.00 -7.42
C VAL A 227 18.44 16.44 -7.04
N PHE A 228 19.42 16.66 -6.17
CA PHE A 228 19.88 17.97 -5.78
C PHE A 228 21.15 18.35 -6.57
N LEU A 229 21.05 19.35 -7.43
CA LEU A 229 22.18 19.91 -8.15
C LEU A 229 22.74 21.07 -7.35
N GLN A 230 24.00 20.98 -6.95
CA GLN A 230 24.67 22.02 -6.15
C GLN A 230 25.83 22.63 -6.93
N ASP A 231 25.91 23.97 -6.92
CA ASP A 231 27.07 24.69 -7.37
C ASP A 231 28.17 24.70 -6.29
N ARG A 232 29.09 23.73 -6.37
CA ARG A 232 30.23 23.62 -5.45
C ARG A 232 31.45 24.46 -5.88
N ALA A 233 31.49 24.89 -7.14
CA ALA A 233 32.60 25.63 -7.71
C ALA A 233 32.37 27.15 -7.65
N GLY A 234 31.16 27.61 -7.27
CA GLY A 234 30.81 29.02 -7.22
C GLY A 234 30.73 29.68 -8.60
N VAL A 235 30.35 28.89 -9.62
CA VAL A 235 30.27 29.37 -11.02
C VAL A 235 29.09 30.31 -11.28
N GLY A 236 28.14 30.36 -10.36
CA GLY A 236 27.00 31.26 -10.37
C GLY A 236 25.69 30.69 -10.83
N HIS A 237 24.62 31.41 -10.56
CA HIS A 237 23.24 30.96 -10.74
C HIS A 237 22.90 30.64 -12.20
N GLU A 238 23.35 31.41 -13.16
CA GLU A 238 23.06 31.17 -14.58
C GLU A 238 23.64 29.86 -15.09
N GLN A 239 24.87 29.53 -14.67
CA GLN A 239 25.52 28.27 -15.06
C GLN A 239 24.87 27.10 -14.38
N LEU A 240 24.44 27.23 -13.13
CA LEU A 240 23.66 26.20 -12.42
C LEU A 240 22.32 25.94 -13.13
N LEU A 241 21.61 26.98 -13.58
CA LEU A 241 20.38 26.86 -14.36
C LEU A 241 20.62 26.19 -15.70
N ALA A 242 21.68 26.53 -16.41
CA ALA A 242 22.05 25.90 -17.68
C ALA A 242 22.31 24.39 -17.48
N ALA A 243 23.09 24.04 -16.46
CA ALA A 243 23.37 22.65 -16.11
C ALA A 243 22.09 21.88 -15.73
N ARG A 244 21.17 22.48 -14.96
CA ARG A 244 19.86 21.92 -14.64
C ARG A 244 19.05 21.64 -15.91
N ASN A 245 18.95 22.62 -16.79
CA ASN A 245 18.17 22.49 -18.02
C ASN A 245 18.75 21.41 -18.95
N GLN A 246 20.07 21.32 -19.03
CA GLN A 246 20.75 20.25 -19.77
C GLN A 246 20.47 18.88 -19.16
N PHE A 247 20.55 18.75 -17.83
CA PHE A 247 20.22 17.51 -17.12
C PHE A 247 18.77 17.08 -17.36
N LEU A 248 17.81 18.00 -17.22
CA LEU A 248 16.40 17.73 -17.49
C LEU A 248 16.15 17.31 -18.95
N GLY A 249 16.83 17.96 -19.90
CA GLY A 249 16.75 17.60 -21.31
C GLY A 249 17.26 16.18 -21.61
N MET A 250 18.37 15.78 -20.99
CA MET A 250 18.88 14.40 -21.11
C MET A 250 17.98 13.40 -20.41
N ALA A 251 17.48 13.72 -19.22
CA ALA A 251 16.59 12.85 -18.46
C ALA A 251 15.24 12.63 -19.17
N ALA A 252 14.69 13.65 -19.82
CA ALA A 252 13.45 13.55 -20.61
C ALA A 252 13.59 12.63 -21.83
N GLN A 253 14.80 12.44 -22.35
CA GLN A 253 15.08 11.52 -23.47
C GLN A 253 15.26 10.05 -23.01
N SER A 254 15.34 9.82 -21.70
CA SER A 254 15.52 8.49 -21.14
C SER A 254 14.24 7.66 -21.33
N LYS A 255 14.41 6.41 -21.80
CA LYS A 255 13.28 5.46 -21.89
C LYS A 255 12.88 4.84 -20.54
N ILE A 256 13.67 5.09 -19.52
CA ILE A 256 13.51 4.51 -18.18
C ILE A 256 12.82 5.51 -17.24
N LEU A 257 12.99 6.82 -17.49
CA LEU A 257 12.45 7.88 -16.66
C LEU A 257 11.16 8.42 -17.26
N ALA A 258 10.16 8.60 -16.41
CA ALA A 258 8.89 9.22 -16.77
C ALA A 258 8.59 10.37 -15.81
N GLY A 259 7.95 11.45 -16.29
CA GLY A 259 7.55 12.57 -15.45
C GLY A 259 8.71 13.41 -14.91
N VAL A 260 9.81 13.51 -15.65
CA VAL A 260 10.98 14.34 -15.29
C VAL A 260 10.61 15.82 -15.28
N ARG A 261 10.90 16.53 -14.19
CA ARG A 261 10.55 17.93 -13.98
C ARG A 261 11.53 18.64 -13.03
#